data_bde672b4a5a95da3eff2c52eb3dc29a5
#
_entry.id   bde672b4a5a95da3eff2c52eb3dc29a5
#
_cell.length_a   1.000
_cell.length_b   1.000
_cell.length_c   1.000
_cell.angle_alpha   90.00
_cell.angle_beta   90.00
_cell.angle_gamma   90.00
#
_symmetry.space_group_name_H-M   'P 1'
#
loop_
_entity.id
_entity.type
_entity.pdbx_description
1 polymer ?
#
loop_
_entity_poly.entity_id
_entity_poly.type
_entity_poly.pdbx_seq_one_letter_code
_entity_poly.pdbx_strand_id
1 'polypeptide(L)'
;MKKRGPRVAFFRCEDSSGIKLHRLSAQGHKHLSKFFSCKVFSMSERPEEPNKASDAESLLPIDEHIEEGHDAEGRKVRHRGIYLLPNLFTTANLFAGFYAIISAMSAQSAMSAGDQLGASKYFAFSAIAIFVAMVLDGLDGRVARMTNTQSAFGAEYDSLSDMVAFGVAPALLAFGWALGDMGKVGWMVAFIYVAGAALRLARFNTQVGKADKRYFIGLASPAAAGVVAGTVWAFSDYGIQGSKLSFLVALLVAAAGMLMVSNIKYNSFKELDLKGRVPFVAILAVVLVFAVVFSDPPRILLLIFLGYAASGPIQYLLRLRRQR
;
A
#
# COMPACT_ATOMS: atom_id res chain seq x y z
N MET A 1 -2.88 -32.76 -59.79
CA MET A 1 -2.34 -31.42 -60.03
C MET A 1 -3.29 -30.39 -59.45
N LYS A 2 -2.91 -29.79 -58.29
CA LYS A 2 -3.66 -28.73 -57.63
C LYS A 2 -3.07 -27.39 -58.00
N LYS A 3 -3.81 -26.54 -58.70
CA LYS A 3 -3.43 -25.18 -59.09
C LYS A 3 -3.29 -24.32 -57.78
N ARG A 4 -2.09 -23.80 -57.57
CA ARG A 4 -1.86 -22.79 -56.51
C ARG A 4 -2.41 -21.43 -56.97
N GLY A 5 -3.35 -20.89 -56.22
CA GLY A 5 -3.85 -19.53 -56.44
C GLY A 5 -2.81 -18.46 -56.11
N PRO A 6 -2.99 -17.22 -56.57
CA PRO A 6 -2.01 -16.15 -56.40
C PRO A 6 -1.86 -15.77 -54.91
N ARG A 7 -0.60 -15.70 -54.47
CA ARG A 7 -0.26 -15.23 -53.13
C ARG A 7 -0.43 -13.69 -53.09
N VAL A 8 -1.28 -13.21 -52.23
CA VAL A 8 -1.47 -11.77 -51.95
C VAL A 8 -0.57 -11.41 -50.75
N ALA A 9 0.41 -10.56 -50.97
CA ALA A 9 1.26 -10.01 -49.93
C ALA A 9 0.69 -8.64 -49.48
N PHE A 10 0.54 -8.45 -48.17
CA PHE A 10 0.19 -7.17 -47.58
C PHE A 10 1.45 -6.50 -47.04
N PHE A 11 1.62 -5.21 -47.30
CA PHE A 11 2.72 -4.41 -46.77
C PHE A 11 2.17 -3.44 -45.73
N ARG A 12 2.85 -3.36 -44.59
CA ARG A 12 2.59 -2.38 -43.56
C ARG A 12 3.63 -1.28 -43.63
N CYS A 13 3.23 -0.09 -43.99
CA CYS A 13 4.07 1.10 -44.00
C CYS A 13 3.60 2.06 -42.89
N GLU A 14 4.54 2.52 -42.08
CA GLU A 14 4.30 3.57 -41.07
C GLU A 14 4.79 4.91 -41.62
N ASP A 15 3.92 5.89 -41.63
CA ASP A 15 4.23 7.31 -41.89
C ASP A 15 3.77 8.15 -40.69
N SER A 16 4.35 9.34 -40.54
CA SER A 16 4.13 10.29 -39.43
C SER A 16 2.68 10.75 -39.21
N SER A 17 1.74 10.30 -40.04
CA SER A 17 0.31 10.64 -39.98
C SER A 17 -0.65 9.47 -39.71
N GLY A 18 -0.16 8.25 -39.41
CA GLY A 18 -1.01 7.10 -39.04
C GLY A 18 -0.98 5.94 -40.04
N ILE A 19 -1.28 4.73 -39.55
CA ILE A 19 -1.20 3.46 -40.26
C ILE A 19 -2.31 3.37 -41.32
N LYS A 20 -1.97 3.28 -42.61
CA LYS A 20 -2.89 2.93 -43.70
C LYS A 20 -2.47 1.63 -44.37
N LEU A 21 -3.40 0.67 -44.45
CA LEU A 21 -3.22 -0.58 -45.21
C LEU A 21 -3.58 -0.37 -46.67
N HIS A 22 -2.61 -0.53 -47.59
CA HIS A 22 -2.84 -0.49 -49.01
C HIS A 22 -2.67 -1.86 -49.64
N ARG A 23 -3.64 -2.22 -50.48
CA ARG A 23 -3.60 -3.44 -51.31
C ARG A 23 -3.00 -3.05 -52.68
N LEU A 24 -1.80 -3.57 -52.98
CA LEU A 24 -1.16 -3.34 -54.25
C LEU A 24 -1.00 -4.67 -55.00
N SER A 25 -1.32 -4.66 -56.29
CA SER A 25 -1.14 -5.81 -57.18
C SER A 25 0.33 -5.97 -57.58
N ALA A 26 0.72 -7.18 -57.93
CA ALA A 26 2.10 -7.65 -58.05
C ALA A 26 2.98 -7.03 -59.15
N GLN A 27 2.59 -5.95 -59.80
CA GLN A 27 3.33 -5.38 -60.97
C GLN A 27 4.04 -4.04 -60.69
N GLY A 28 4.01 -3.47 -59.49
CA GLY A 28 4.54 -2.13 -59.21
C GLY A 28 5.92 -2.05 -58.53
N HIS A 29 6.77 -3.10 -58.58
CA HIS A 29 7.89 -3.30 -57.67
C HIS A 29 9.18 -2.49 -57.89
N LYS A 30 9.28 -1.60 -58.89
CA LYS A 30 10.60 -1.00 -59.25
C LYS A 30 10.83 0.46 -58.86
N HIS A 31 9.85 1.17 -58.31
CA HIS A 31 10.03 2.61 -58.07
C HIS A 31 9.86 3.14 -56.63
N LEU A 32 9.61 2.27 -55.64
CA LEU A 32 9.31 2.72 -54.24
C LEU A 32 10.38 2.42 -53.19
N SER A 33 11.56 1.91 -53.59
CA SER A 33 12.58 1.45 -52.62
C SER A 33 13.47 2.54 -52.04
N LYS A 34 13.27 3.82 -52.34
CA LYS A 34 14.20 4.89 -51.93
C LYS A 34 13.75 5.70 -50.70
N PHE A 35 12.50 5.54 -50.22
CA PHE A 35 11.98 6.41 -49.15
C PHE A 35 11.29 5.72 -47.94
N PHE A 36 11.12 4.39 -47.95
CA PHE A 36 10.46 3.69 -46.84
C PHE A 36 11.17 2.40 -46.47
N SER A 37 11.48 2.22 -45.19
CA SER A 37 11.96 0.94 -44.66
C SER A 37 10.75 0.00 -44.48
N CYS A 38 10.49 -0.85 -45.51
CA CYS A 38 9.45 -1.87 -45.43
C CYS A 38 10.05 -3.23 -45.06
N LYS A 39 9.63 -3.80 -43.93
CA LYS A 39 9.92 -5.21 -43.59
C LYS A 39 8.88 -6.13 -44.23
N VAL A 40 9.34 -7.11 -45.02
CA VAL A 40 8.49 -8.16 -45.59
C VAL A 40 8.20 -9.19 -44.49
N PHE A 41 6.93 -9.41 -44.18
CA PHE A 41 6.49 -10.46 -43.25
C PHE A 41 5.94 -11.64 -44.06
N SER A 42 6.61 -12.79 -43.99
CA SER A 42 6.13 -14.02 -44.62
C SER A 42 5.16 -14.73 -43.71
N MET A 43 3.90 -14.73 -44.08
CA MET A 43 2.84 -15.43 -43.35
C MET A 43 2.81 -16.91 -43.79
N SER A 44 3.57 -17.77 -43.11
CA SER A 44 3.52 -19.24 -43.28
C SER A 44 2.93 -19.98 -42.07
N GLU A 45 2.29 -19.26 -41.13
CA GLU A 45 1.60 -19.90 -40.03
C GLU A 45 0.10 -19.71 -40.19
N ARG A 46 -0.62 -20.83 -40.24
CA ARG A 46 -2.08 -20.87 -40.16
C ARG A 46 -2.45 -20.36 -38.75
N PRO A 47 -3.47 -19.51 -38.60
CA PRO A 47 -4.04 -19.24 -37.30
C PRO A 47 -4.63 -20.58 -36.78
N GLU A 48 -4.16 -21.07 -35.65
CA GLU A 48 -4.83 -22.11 -34.91
C GLU A 48 -6.20 -21.58 -34.51
N GLU A 49 -7.27 -22.35 -34.80
CA GLU A 49 -8.61 -22.05 -34.33
C GLU A 49 -8.57 -22.02 -32.79
N PRO A 50 -9.12 -20.99 -32.12
CA PRO A 50 -9.15 -20.94 -30.68
C PRO A 50 -9.92 -22.14 -30.16
N ASN A 51 -9.25 -22.95 -29.34
CA ASN A 51 -9.82 -24.12 -28.70
C ASN A 51 -10.90 -23.64 -27.71
N LYS A 52 -12.17 -23.87 -28.00
CA LYS A 52 -13.32 -23.45 -27.19
C LYS A 52 -13.31 -23.94 -25.74
N ALA A 53 -12.36 -24.80 -25.37
CA ALA A 53 -12.15 -25.23 -23.99
C ALA A 53 -11.33 -24.22 -23.15
N SER A 54 -10.60 -23.26 -23.77
CA SER A 54 -9.81 -22.26 -23.05
C SER A 54 -10.63 -21.02 -22.63
N ASP A 55 -11.77 -20.78 -23.31
CA ASP A 55 -12.56 -19.56 -23.06
C ASP A 55 -13.37 -19.62 -21.75
N ALA A 56 -13.60 -20.82 -21.19
CA ALA A 56 -14.26 -20.97 -19.88
C ALA A 56 -13.28 -20.73 -18.69
N GLU A 57 -11.97 -20.86 -18.92
CA GLU A 57 -10.95 -20.66 -17.90
C GLU A 57 -10.51 -19.18 -17.81
N SER A 58 -10.78 -18.39 -18.86
CA SER A 58 -10.48 -16.94 -18.91
C SER A 58 -11.53 -16.06 -18.19
N LEU A 59 -12.63 -16.64 -17.72
CA LEU A 59 -13.67 -15.93 -16.95
C LEU A 59 -13.39 -15.87 -15.43
N LEU A 60 -12.33 -16.53 -14.96
CA LEU A 60 -11.86 -16.34 -13.59
C LEU A 60 -10.89 -15.14 -13.58
N PRO A 61 -11.15 -14.09 -12.78
CA PRO A 61 -10.34 -12.86 -12.75
C PRO A 61 -8.98 -13.04 -12.05
N ILE A 62 -8.48 -14.26 -11.95
CA ILE A 62 -7.18 -14.60 -11.39
C ILE A 62 -6.39 -15.25 -12.52
N ASP A 63 -5.76 -14.42 -13.36
CA ASP A 63 -4.59 -14.87 -14.09
C ASP A 63 -3.55 -15.24 -13.04
N GLU A 64 -3.52 -16.52 -12.66
CA GLU A 64 -2.39 -17.11 -11.94
C GLU A 64 -1.17 -17.00 -12.85
N HIS A 65 -0.49 -15.84 -12.83
CA HIS A 65 0.88 -15.76 -13.30
C HIS A 65 1.68 -16.75 -12.45
N ILE A 66 1.89 -17.93 -13.02
CA ILE A 66 2.79 -18.94 -12.47
C ILE A 66 4.18 -18.33 -12.57
N GLU A 67 4.64 -17.67 -11.53
CA GLU A 67 6.04 -17.25 -11.42
C GLU A 67 6.86 -18.55 -11.34
N GLU A 68 7.56 -18.86 -12.41
CA GLU A 68 8.48 -19.97 -12.45
C GLU A 68 9.67 -19.65 -11.54
N GLY A 69 9.62 -20.10 -10.30
CA GLY A 69 10.78 -20.08 -9.40
C GLY A 69 11.79 -21.14 -9.84
N HIS A 70 13.07 -20.80 -9.87
CA HIS A 70 14.15 -21.76 -10.05
C HIS A 70 14.73 -22.10 -8.68
N ASP A 71 14.87 -23.39 -8.35
CA ASP A 71 15.63 -23.82 -7.18
C ASP A 71 17.14 -23.57 -7.37
N ALA A 72 17.94 -23.78 -6.32
CA ALA A 72 19.39 -23.62 -6.37
C ALA A 72 20.09 -24.51 -7.43
N GLU A 73 19.37 -25.47 -8.00
CA GLU A 73 19.84 -26.43 -9.03
C GLU A 73 19.27 -26.11 -10.43
N GLY A 74 18.54 -24.99 -10.58
CA GLY A 74 18.02 -24.55 -11.89
C GLY A 74 16.77 -25.29 -12.36
N ARG A 75 16.10 -26.09 -11.52
CA ARG A 75 14.85 -26.77 -11.84
C ARG A 75 13.65 -25.86 -11.60
N LYS A 76 12.72 -25.84 -12.56
CA LYS A 76 11.44 -25.13 -12.44
C LYS A 76 10.60 -25.78 -11.34
N VAL A 77 10.42 -25.12 -10.20
CA VAL A 77 9.57 -25.60 -9.11
C VAL A 77 8.29 -24.78 -9.07
N ARG A 78 7.16 -25.44 -9.28
CA ARG A 78 5.81 -24.86 -9.13
C ARG A 78 5.41 -24.87 -7.65
N HIS A 79 5.50 -23.74 -6.98
CA HIS A 79 5.05 -23.61 -5.60
C HIS A 79 3.59 -23.13 -5.52
N ARG A 80 2.65 -24.01 -5.80
CA ARG A 80 1.19 -23.68 -5.81
C ARG A 80 0.56 -23.45 -4.40
N GLY A 81 1.22 -23.85 -3.33
CA GLY A 81 0.64 -23.84 -1.97
C GLY A 81 1.19 -22.78 -1.00
N ILE A 82 2.34 -22.19 -1.30
CA ILE A 82 3.09 -21.37 -0.34
C ILE A 82 2.65 -19.89 -0.38
N TYR A 83 2.02 -19.45 -1.48
CA TYR A 83 1.56 -18.08 -1.66
C TYR A 83 0.30 -17.71 -0.82
N LEU A 84 -0.40 -18.70 -0.26
CA LEU A 84 -1.61 -18.45 0.56
C LEU A 84 -1.28 -17.76 1.90
N LEU A 85 -0.15 -18.10 2.53
CA LEU A 85 0.17 -17.59 3.87
C LEU A 85 0.40 -16.07 3.91
N PRO A 86 1.24 -15.44 3.07
CA PRO A 86 1.38 -13.99 3.06
C PRO A 86 0.06 -13.29 2.76
N ASN A 87 -0.65 -13.73 1.72
CA ASN A 87 -1.93 -13.12 1.33
C ASN A 87 -3.01 -13.25 2.42
N LEU A 88 -2.94 -14.29 3.28
CA LEU A 88 -3.84 -14.43 4.42
C LEU A 88 -3.61 -13.33 5.46
N PHE A 89 -2.36 -13.01 5.78
CA PHE A 89 -2.03 -11.91 6.70
C PHE A 89 -2.44 -10.54 6.11
N THR A 90 -2.20 -10.32 4.83
CA THR A 90 -2.63 -9.11 4.12
C THR A 90 -4.16 -8.99 4.13
N THR A 91 -4.89 -10.12 3.92
CA THR A 91 -6.35 -10.14 4.02
C THR A 91 -6.81 -9.86 5.46
N ALA A 92 -6.11 -10.37 6.46
CA ALA A 92 -6.40 -10.09 7.87
C ALA A 92 -6.13 -8.62 8.23
N ASN A 93 -5.06 -8.00 7.67
CA ASN A 93 -4.81 -6.56 7.77
C ASN A 93 -5.98 -5.76 7.17
N LEU A 94 -6.42 -6.09 5.95
CA LEU A 94 -7.58 -5.48 5.31
C LEU A 94 -8.85 -5.63 6.14
N PHE A 95 -9.09 -6.82 6.69
CA PHE A 95 -10.25 -7.08 7.56
C PHE A 95 -10.20 -6.22 8.82
N ALA A 96 -9.05 -6.10 9.47
CA ALA A 96 -8.87 -5.25 10.65
C ALA A 96 -9.12 -3.78 10.32
N GLY A 97 -8.61 -3.28 9.18
CA GLY A 97 -8.89 -1.93 8.68
C GLY A 97 -10.37 -1.70 8.40
N PHE A 98 -11.03 -2.65 7.77
CA PHE A 98 -12.48 -2.60 7.51
C PHE A 98 -13.29 -2.61 8.81
N TYR A 99 -12.94 -3.49 9.76
CA TYR A 99 -13.57 -3.53 11.08
C TYR A 99 -13.39 -2.20 11.84
N ALA A 100 -12.22 -1.55 11.70
CA ALA A 100 -11.99 -0.24 12.29
C ALA A 100 -12.96 0.83 11.75
N ILE A 101 -13.22 0.81 10.44
CA ILE A 101 -14.20 1.72 9.81
C ILE A 101 -15.61 1.47 10.35
N ILE A 102 -16.05 0.21 10.38
CA ILE A 102 -17.38 -0.16 10.90
C ILE A 102 -17.53 0.26 12.37
N SER A 103 -16.49 0.05 13.18
CA SER A 103 -16.49 0.46 14.59
C SER A 103 -16.57 1.98 14.72
N ALA A 104 -15.86 2.75 13.89
CA ALA A 104 -15.95 4.22 13.90
C ALA A 104 -17.35 4.73 13.51
N MET A 105 -18.00 4.08 12.55
CA MET A 105 -19.40 4.38 12.16
C MET A 105 -20.37 4.04 13.30
N SER A 106 -20.17 2.91 13.98
CA SER A 106 -20.98 2.51 15.14
C SER A 106 -20.80 3.48 16.30
N ALA A 107 -19.58 4.02 16.50
CA ALA A 107 -19.33 5.05 17.49
C ALA A 107 -20.11 6.34 17.22
N GLN A 108 -20.17 6.79 15.95
CA GLN A 108 -20.97 7.95 15.56
C GLN A 108 -22.47 7.72 15.80
N SER A 109 -22.97 6.53 15.47
CA SER A 109 -24.36 6.16 15.73
C SER A 109 -24.68 6.20 17.22
N ALA A 110 -23.81 5.64 18.07
CA ALA A 110 -23.96 5.67 19.53
C ALA A 110 -23.93 7.12 20.07
N MET A 111 -23.03 7.97 19.57
CA MET A 111 -23.00 9.39 19.92
C MET A 111 -24.31 10.09 19.57
N SER A 112 -24.85 9.85 18.38
CA SER A 112 -26.12 10.45 17.94
C SER A 112 -27.32 9.97 18.77
N ALA A 113 -27.24 8.75 19.32
CA ALA A 113 -28.25 8.21 20.26
C ALA A 113 -28.08 8.70 21.72
N GLY A 114 -27.03 9.47 22.02
CA GLY A 114 -26.73 9.97 23.37
C GLY A 114 -25.95 8.96 24.24
N ASP A 115 -25.57 7.78 23.70
CA ASP A 115 -24.77 6.79 24.43
C ASP A 115 -23.28 7.11 24.33
N GLN A 116 -22.80 7.99 25.21
CA GLN A 116 -21.40 8.39 25.24
C GLN A 116 -20.46 7.25 25.65
N LEU A 117 -20.90 6.36 26.51
CA LEU A 117 -20.09 5.22 26.96
C LEU A 117 -19.92 4.19 25.85
N GLY A 118 -20.99 3.88 25.13
CA GLY A 118 -20.95 3.02 23.94
C GLY A 118 -20.07 3.61 22.85
N ALA A 119 -20.22 4.90 22.56
CA ALA A 119 -19.40 5.61 21.58
C ALA A 119 -17.91 5.53 21.92
N SER A 120 -17.51 5.79 23.17
CA SER A 120 -16.10 5.67 23.61
C SER A 120 -15.55 4.26 23.41
N LYS A 121 -16.32 3.21 23.72
CA LYS A 121 -15.92 1.81 23.48
C LYS A 121 -15.71 1.52 22.00
N TYR A 122 -16.61 1.97 21.12
CA TYR A 122 -16.49 1.75 19.70
C TYR A 122 -15.31 2.52 19.08
N PHE A 123 -15.02 3.74 19.55
CA PHE A 123 -13.80 4.47 19.15
C PHE A 123 -12.54 3.73 19.60
N ALA A 124 -12.52 3.18 20.82
CA ALA A 124 -11.41 2.34 21.29
C ALA A 124 -11.24 1.08 20.44
N PHE A 125 -12.33 0.38 20.10
CA PHE A 125 -12.28 -0.81 19.23
C PHE A 125 -11.75 -0.47 17.83
N SER A 126 -12.17 0.66 17.25
CA SER A 126 -11.65 1.13 15.98
C SER A 126 -10.14 1.40 16.05
N ALA A 127 -9.67 2.09 17.09
CA ALA A 127 -8.25 2.35 17.27
C ALA A 127 -7.45 1.05 17.49
N ILE A 128 -7.93 0.14 18.33
CA ILE A 128 -7.30 -1.17 18.57
C ILE A 128 -7.19 -1.95 17.25
N ALA A 129 -8.25 -1.96 16.44
CA ALA A 129 -8.23 -2.65 15.16
C ALA A 129 -7.17 -2.09 14.19
N ILE A 130 -6.92 -0.77 14.18
CA ILE A 130 -5.83 -0.15 13.41
C ILE A 130 -4.46 -0.62 13.93
N PHE A 131 -4.27 -0.73 15.24
CA PHE A 131 -3.02 -1.25 15.81
C PHE A 131 -2.83 -2.74 15.52
N VAL A 132 -3.91 -3.54 15.54
CA VAL A 132 -3.88 -4.95 15.13
C VAL A 132 -3.50 -5.05 13.64
N ALA A 133 -4.11 -4.24 12.78
CA ALA A 133 -3.75 -4.16 11.37
C ALA A 133 -2.25 -3.89 11.18
N MET A 134 -1.67 -2.96 11.96
CA MET A 134 -0.24 -2.63 11.91
C MET A 134 0.67 -3.81 12.30
N VAL A 135 0.24 -4.65 13.25
CA VAL A 135 0.97 -5.87 13.61
C VAL A 135 0.89 -6.90 12.49
N LEU A 136 -0.30 -7.08 11.88
CA LEU A 136 -0.52 -8.02 10.78
C LEU A 136 0.29 -7.65 9.55
N ASP A 137 0.32 -6.36 9.16
CA ASP A 137 1.17 -5.80 8.10
C ASP A 137 2.66 -6.09 8.35
N GLY A 138 3.13 -5.86 9.58
CA GLY A 138 4.51 -6.18 9.94
C GLY A 138 4.85 -7.67 9.87
N LEU A 139 3.87 -8.56 10.06
CA LEU A 139 4.03 -10.02 9.99
C LEU A 139 4.04 -10.52 8.55
N ASP A 140 3.13 -10.05 7.67
CA ASP A 140 3.03 -10.53 6.29
C ASP A 140 4.31 -10.23 5.50
N GLY A 141 4.85 -9.01 5.61
CA GLY A 141 6.12 -8.65 5.00
C GLY A 141 7.32 -9.43 5.54
N ARG A 142 7.28 -9.90 6.79
CA ARG A 142 8.32 -10.80 7.34
C ARG A 142 8.16 -12.23 6.83
N VAL A 143 6.94 -12.75 6.86
CA VAL A 143 6.62 -14.10 6.39
C VAL A 143 6.96 -14.24 4.91
N ALA A 144 6.53 -13.30 4.05
CA ALA A 144 6.85 -13.31 2.63
C ALA A 144 8.37 -13.35 2.34
N ARG A 145 9.17 -12.62 3.14
CA ARG A 145 10.64 -12.65 3.01
C ARG A 145 11.27 -13.95 3.51
N MET A 146 10.75 -14.54 4.58
CA MET A 146 11.27 -15.80 5.14
C MET A 146 10.95 -16.99 4.26
N THR A 147 9.80 -16.96 3.58
CA THR A 147 9.34 -18.05 2.71
C THR A 147 9.75 -17.87 1.25
N ASN A 148 10.43 -16.75 0.89
CA ASN A 148 10.78 -16.38 -0.50
C ASN A 148 9.57 -16.38 -1.44
N THR A 149 8.38 -16.00 -0.94
CA THR A 149 7.11 -16.01 -1.68
C THR A 149 6.65 -14.58 -2.03
N GLN A 150 7.59 -13.70 -2.35
CA GLN A 150 7.28 -12.35 -2.80
C GLN A 150 6.76 -12.39 -4.23
N SER A 151 5.51 -11.98 -4.47
CA SER A 151 4.92 -11.86 -5.79
C SER A 151 4.58 -10.39 -6.09
N ALA A 152 4.51 -10.03 -7.38
CA ALA A 152 4.05 -8.71 -7.81
C ALA A 152 2.61 -8.46 -7.35
N PHE A 153 1.74 -9.47 -7.49
CA PHE A 153 0.35 -9.41 -7.00
C PHE A 153 0.29 -9.16 -5.49
N GLY A 154 1.09 -9.89 -4.69
CA GLY A 154 1.13 -9.71 -3.24
C GLY A 154 1.53 -8.29 -2.83
N ALA A 155 2.50 -7.68 -3.51
CA ALA A 155 2.94 -6.30 -3.23
C ALA A 155 1.86 -5.25 -3.56
N GLU A 156 1.09 -5.42 -4.64
CA GLU A 156 -0.01 -4.53 -4.98
C GLU A 156 -1.20 -4.72 -4.03
N TYR A 157 -1.53 -5.98 -3.69
CA TYR A 157 -2.59 -6.30 -2.74
C TYR A 157 -2.29 -5.77 -1.33
N ASP A 158 -1.05 -5.86 -0.88
CA ASP A 158 -0.55 -5.27 0.36
C ASP A 158 -0.75 -3.75 0.37
N SER A 159 -0.35 -3.07 -0.71
CA SER A 159 -0.54 -1.62 -0.84
C SER A 159 -2.02 -1.19 -0.80
N LEU A 160 -2.92 -1.98 -1.39
CA LEU A 160 -4.37 -1.73 -1.32
C LEU A 160 -4.91 -1.94 0.10
N SER A 161 -4.47 -2.99 0.77
CA SER A 161 -4.81 -3.29 2.16
C SER A 161 -4.34 -2.17 3.10
N ASP A 162 -3.10 -1.72 2.94
CA ASP A 162 -2.50 -0.62 3.69
C ASP A 162 -3.24 0.69 3.48
N MET A 163 -3.71 0.95 2.25
CA MET A 163 -4.50 2.14 1.96
C MET A 163 -5.80 2.16 2.77
N VAL A 164 -6.46 1.02 2.93
CA VAL A 164 -7.67 0.90 3.75
C VAL A 164 -7.33 1.02 5.25
N ALA A 165 -6.36 0.25 5.73
CA ALA A 165 -6.04 0.13 7.15
C ALA A 165 -5.36 1.38 7.74
N PHE A 166 -4.47 2.03 6.98
CA PHE A 166 -3.64 3.15 7.45
C PHE A 166 -3.94 4.48 6.76
N GLY A 167 -4.69 4.46 5.66
CA GLY A 167 -5.17 5.68 4.99
C GLY A 167 -6.60 6.02 5.38
N VAL A 168 -7.55 5.16 5.01
CA VAL A 168 -8.99 5.46 5.12
C VAL A 168 -9.49 5.30 6.56
N ALA A 169 -9.16 4.19 7.23
CA ALA A 169 -9.68 3.90 8.56
C ALA A 169 -9.31 4.96 9.60
N PRO A 170 -8.03 5.42 9.73
CA PRO A 170 -7.69 6.50 10.68
C PRO A 170 -8.34 7.84 10.34
N ALA A 171 -8.49 8.16 9.05
CA ALA A 171 -9.15 9.39 8.62
C ALA A 171 -10.63 9.41 9.03
N LEU A 172 -11.34 8.29 8.81
CA LEU A 172 -12.74 8.15 9.19
C LEU A 172 -12.92 8.07 10.70
N LEU A 173 -11.98 7.45 11.42
CA LEU A 173 -11.95 7.44 12.87
C LEU A 173 -11.84 8.88 13.43
N ALA A 174 -10.88 9.66 12.95
CA ALA A 174 -10.71 11.06 13.36
C ALA A 174 -11.90 11.92 12.94
N PHE A 175 -12.46 11.68 11.74
CA PHE A 175 -13.64 12.39 11.26
C PHE A 175 -14.83 12.12 12.16
N GLY A 176 -15.09 10.84 12.48
CA GLY A 176 -16.20 10.45 13.34
C GLY A 176 -16.10 10.97 14.77
N TRP A 177 -14.87 11.08 15.29
CA TRP A 177 -14.66 11.50 16.67
C TRP A 177 -14.64 13.03 16.85
N ALA A 178 -13.97 13.77 15.97
CA ALA A 178 -13.66 15.18 16.19
C ALA A 178 -13.92 16.11 15.00
N LEU A 179 -13.71 15.65 13.74
CA LEU A 179 -13.70 16.55 12.60
C LEU A 179 -15.09 16.76 11.99
N GLY A 180 -16.06 15.88 12.26
CA GLY A 180 -17.40 15.96 11.69
C GLY A 180 -18.11 17.29 11.98
N ASP A 181 -17.93 17.84 13.18
CA ASP A 181 -18.53 19.11 13.60
C ASP A 181 -17.94 20.33 12.87
N MET A 182 -16.76 20.19 12.24
CA MET A 182 -16.13 21.27 11.46
C MET A 182 -16.70 21.40 10.02
N GLY A 183 -17.68 20.59 9.67
CA GLY A 183 -18.34 20.62 8.36
C GLY A 183 -17.36 20.47 7.20
N LYS A 184 -17.34 21.41 6.25
CA LYS A 184 -16.48 21.34 5.05
C LYS A 184 -14.99 21.27 5.38
N VAL A 185 -14.51 21.90 6.43
CA VAL A 185 -13.11 21.91 6.82
C VAL A 185 -12.72 20.53 7.33
N GLY A 186 -13.56 19.89 8.13
CA GLY A 186 -13.28 18.58 8.72
C GLY A 186 -13.07 17.49 7.67
N TRP A 187 -13.98 17.39 6.67
CA TRP A 187 -13.78 16.38 5.63
C TRP A 187 -12.61 16.70 4.69
N MET A 188 -12.29 17.98 4.45
CA MET A 188 -11.10 18.37 3.68
C MET A 188 -9.81 17.93 4.39
N VAL A 189 -9.73 18.10 5.71
CA VAL A 189 -8.59 17.64 6.51
C VAL A 189 -8.47 16.11 6.47
N ALA A 190 -9.57 15.39 6.62
CA ALA A 190 -9.60 13.94 6.49
C ALA A 190 -9.14 13.51 5.08
N PHE A 191 -9.59 14.19 4.04
CA PHE A 191 -9.16 13.92 2.66
C PHE A 191 -7.67 14.19 2.43
N ILE A 192 -7.11 15.27 2.99
CA ILE A 192 -5.66 15.55 2.92
C ILE A 192 -4.84 14.39 3.51
N TYR A 193 -5.30 13.81 4.60
CA TYR A 193 -4.66 12.65 5.20
C TYR A 193 -4.71 11.43 4.28
N VAL A 194 -5.90 11.10 3.75
CA VAL A 194 -6.11 9.97 2.81
C VAL A 194 -5.27 10.15 1.55
N ALA A 195 -5.28 11.34 0.95
CA ALA A 195 -4.48 11.66 -0.22
C ALA A 195 -2.98 11.55 0.09
N GLY A 196 -2.54 12.00 1.26
CA GLY A 196 -1.16 11.86 1.74
C GLY A 196 -0.73 10.40 1.83
N ALA A 197 -1.59 9.53 2.37
CA ALA A 197 -1.34 8.09 2.44
C ALA A 197 -1.23 7.46 1.04
N ALA A 198 -2.18 7.79 0.14
CA ALA A 198 -2.18 7.29 -1.23
C ALA A 198 -0.93 7.69 -2.01
N LEU A 199 -0.57 8.97 -1.97
CA LEU A 199 0.64 9.49 -2.64
C LEU A 199 1.92 8.86 -2.07
N ARG A 200 1.96 8.64 -0.77
CA ARG A 200 3.09 7.96 -0.13
C ARG A 200 3.22 6.52 -0.59
N LEU A 201 2.15 5.73 -0.61
CA LEU A 201 2.15 4.34 -1.07
C LEU A 201 2.54 4.24 -2.56
N ALA A 202 1.97 5.09 -3.41
CA ALA A 202 2.32 5.17 -4.83
C ALA A 202 3.83 5.50 -5.01
N ARG A 203 4.35 6.47 -4.22
CA ARG A 203 5.78 6.82 -4.25
C ARG A 203 6.65 5.65 -3.80
N PHE A 204 6.26 4.93 -2.77
CA PHE A 204 7.00 3.78 -2.27
C PHE A 204 7.09 2.68 -3.33
N ASN A 205 5.99 2.34 -4.00
CA ASN A 205 5.95 1.32 -5.05
C ASN A 205 6.83 1.68 -6.26
N THR A 206 6.86 2.97 -6.65
CA THR A 206 7.70 3.42 -7.77
C THR A 206 9.20 3.49 -7.45
N GLN A 207 9.57 3.51 -6.17
CA GLN A 207 10.97 3.60 -5.71
C GLN A 207 11.57 2.27 -5.24
N VAL A 208 10.81 1.18 -5.29
CA VAL A 208 11.32 -0.15 -4.94
C VAL A 208 12.56 -0.49 -5.80
N GLY A 209 13.68 -0.80 -5.13
CA GLY A 209 14.96 -1.13 -5.77
C GLY A 209 15.92 0.05 -6.03
N LYS A 210 15.49 1.33 -5.90
CA LYS A 210 16.34 2.50 -6.15
C LYS A 210 16.69 3.31 -4.88
N ALA A 211 15.98 3.09 -3.77
CA ALA A 211 16.13 3.90 -2.56
C ALA A 211 17.26 3.42 -1.66
N ASP A 212 17.96 4.38 -1.02
CA ASP A 212 18.95 4.10 0.03
C ASP A 212 18.27 3.43 1.23
N LYS A 213 18.73 2.24 1.60
CA LYS A 213 18.11 1.39 2.64
C LYS A 213 18.16 1.98 4.06
N ARG A 214 18.94 3.04 4.28
CA ARG A 214 19.20 3.64 5.61
C ARG A 214 18.13 4.61 6.08
N TYR A 215 17.41 5.28 5.15
CA TYR A 215 16.44 6.32 5.48
C TYR A 215 15.13 6.10 4.75
N PHE A 216 14.03 6.27 5.47
CA PHE A 216 12.73 6.43 4.85
C PHE A 216 12.47 7.89 4.53
N ILE A 217 11.95 8.17 3.34
CA ILE A 217 11.54 9.52 2.93
C ILE A 217 10.06 9.68 3.26
N GLY A 218 9.75 10.64 4.12
CA GLY A 218 8.40 10.87 4.65
C GLY A 218 8.02 9.97 5.82
N LEU A 219 6.98 10.36 6.55
CA LEU A 219 6.44 9.60 7.67
C LEU A 219 5.81 8.29 7.18
N ALA A 220 6.07 7.17 7.83
CA ALA A 220 5.45 5.88 7.52
C ALA A 220 3.92 5.93 7.71
N SER A 221 3.11 5.36 6.76
CA SER A 221 1.64 5.34 6.91
C SER A 221 1.17 4.63 8.17
N PRO A 222 1.75 3.48 8.60
CA PRO A 222 1.40 2.91 9.89
C PRO A 222 1.72 3.85 11.06
N ALA A 223 2.83 4.58 11.00
CA ALA A 223 3.16 5.52 12.08
C ALA A 223 2.20 6.73 12.14
N ALA A 224 1.79 7.25 10.98
CA ALA A 224 0.77 8.30 10.91
C ALA A 224 -0.58 7.79 11.45
N ALA A 225 -0.98 6.56 11.07
CA ALA A 225 -2.17 5.90 11.58
C ALA A 225 -2.12 5.71 13.09
N GLY A 226 -0.95 5.31 13.62
CA GLY A 226 -0.72 5.17 15.07
C GLY A 226 -0.86 6.48 15.85
N VAL A 227 -0.41 7.61 15.27
CA VAL A 227 -0.62 8.94 15.88
C VAL A 227 -2.12 9.27 15.95
N VAL A 228 -2.85 9.08 14.85
CA VAL A 228 -4.29 9.43 14.79
C VAL A 228 -5.11 8.50 15.69
N ALA A 229 -4.94 7.18 15.55
CA ALA A 229 -5.66 6.18 16.32
C ALA A 229 -5.33 6.28 17.82
N GLY A 230 -4.04 6.46 18.16
CA GLY A 230 -3.61 6.66 19.54
C GLY A 230 -4.21 7.92 20.17
N THR A 231 -4.31 9.01 19.41
CA THR A 231 -4.96 10.25 19.86
C THR A 231 -6.43 10.00 20.20
N VAL A 232 -7.18 9.42 19.27
CA VAL A 232 -8.60 9.15 19.50
C VAL A 232 -8.80 8.21 20.69
N TRP A 233 -8.02 7.14 20.78
CA TRP A 233 -8.14 6.16 21.87
C TRP A 233 -7.83 6.79 23.22
N ALA A 234 -6.66 7.46 23.35
CA ALA A 234 -6.26 8.05 24.62
C ALA A 234 -7.24 9.09 25.14
N PHE A 235 -7.74 9.99 24.28
CA PHE A 235 -8.68 11.03 24.69
C PHE A 235 -10.10 10.51 24.90
N SER A 236 -10.56 9.51 24.14
CA SER A 236 -11.82 8.83 24.36
C SER A 236 -11.86 8.09 25.72
N ASP A 237 -10.73 7.47 26.10
CA ASP A 237 -10.57 6.79 27.38
C ASP A 237 -10.70 7.74 28.58
N TYR A 238 -10.24 8.99 28.42
CA TYR A 238 -10.48 10.06 29.43
C TYR A 238 -11.91 10.63 29.43
N GLY A 239 -12.78 10.15 28.54
CA GLY A 239 -14.12 10.69 28.37
C GLY A 239 -14.15 12.09 27.77
N ILE A 240 -13.07 12.52 27.14
CA ILE A 240 -12.99 13.81 26.45
C ILE A 240 -13.71 13.72 25.12
N GLN A 241 -14.68 14.61 24.90
CA GLN A 241 -15.39 14.72 23.64
C GLN A 241 -14.48 15.32 22.55
N GLY A 242 -14.44 14.67 21.39
CA GLY A 242 -13.62 15.11 20.26
C GLY A 242 -13.97 16.51 19.76
N SER A 243 -15.24 16.93 19.88
CA SER A 243 -15.72 18.27 19.53
C SER A 243 -14.95 19.41 20.21
N LYS A 244 -14.48 19.20 21.45
CA LYS A 244 -13.67 20.17 22.20
C LYS A 244 -12.24 20.30 21.67
N LEU A 245 -11.75 19.29 20.96
CA LEU A 245 -10.38 19.19 20.43
C LEU A 245 -10.32 19.25 18.91
N SER A 246 -11.44 19.56 18.23
CA SER A 246 -11.58 19.49 16.77
C SER A 246 -10.45 20.23 16.05
N PHE A 247 -10.10 21.44 16.48
CA PHE A 247 -9.02 22.21 15.87
C PHE A 247 -7.64 21.56 16.04
N LEU A 248 -7.35 21.05 17.24
CA LEU A 248 -6.07 20.38 17.53
C LEU A 248 -5.95 19.08 16.72
N VAL A 249 -7.04 18.31 16.66
CA VAL A 249 -7.10 17.06 15.88
C VAL A 249 -6.99 17.35 14.39
N ALA A 250 -7.65 18.41 13.90
CA ALA A 250 -7.53 18.84 12.51
C ALA A 250 -6.07 19.18 12.14
N LEU A 251 -5.38 19.93 13.00
CA LEU A 251 -3.98 20.26 12.83
C LEU A 251 -3.08 19.01 12.83
N LEU A 252 -3.32 18.09 13.75
CA LEU A 252 -2.56 16.84 13.87
C LEU A 252 -2.76 15.94 12.66
N VAL A 253 -4.00 15.74 12.21
CA VAL A 253 -4.34 14.90 11.05
C VAL A 253 -3.78 15.51 9.76
N ALA A 254 -3.93 16.83 9.56
CA ALA A 254 -3.35 17.51 8.41
C ALA A 254 -1.82 17.45 8.42
N ALA A 255 -1.18 17.66 9.57
CA ALA A 255 0.27 17.55 9.72
C ALA A 255 0.76 16.13 9.43
N ALA A 256 0.08 15.08 9.92
CA ALA A 256 0.40 13.70 9.62
C ALA A 256 0.31 13.40 8.11
N GLY A 257 -0.75 13.87 7.43
CA GLY A 257 -0.91 13.76 5.99
C GLY A 257 0.21 14.46 5.20
N MET A 258 0.57 15.68 5.58
CA MET A 258 1.66 16.42 4.96
C MET A 258 3.03 15.79 5.22
N LEU A 259 3.27 15.26 6.43
CA LEU A 259 4.52 14.57 6.78
C LEU A 259 4.70 13.29 5.98
N MET A 260 3.63 12.55 5.64
CA MET A 260 3.71 11.37 4.78
C MET A 260 4.27 11.68 3.39
N VAL A 261 3.89 12.82 2.80
CA VAL A 261 4.35 13.24 1.46
C VAL A 261 5.68 14.00 1.50
N SER A 262 6.09 14.48 2.68
CA SER A 262 7.29 15.29 2.84
C SER A 262 8.57 14.56 2.43
N ASN A 263 9.62 15.32 2.08
CA ASN A 263 10.97 14.79 1.82
C ASN A 263 11.85 14.67 3.08
N ILE A 264 11.23 14.72 4.25
CA ILE A 264 11.93 14.59 5.53
C ILE A 264 12.45 13.16 5.68
N LYS A 265 13.72 13.00 6.04
CA LYS A 265 14.33 11.69 6.26
C LYS A 265 14.07 11.22 7.69
N TYR A 266 13.43 10.06 7.81
CA TYR A 266 13.22 9.36 9.07
C TYR A 266 14.23 8.23 9.23
N ASN A 267 14.73 8.00 10.44
CA ASN A 267 15.63 6.90 10.71
C ASN A 267 14.90 5.56 10.55
N SER A 268 15.53 4.65 9.81
CA SER A 268 15.06 3.28 9.69
C SER A 268 15.65 2.45 10.83
N PHE A 269 14.80 1.79 11.64
CA PHE A 269 15.24 0.84 12.68
C PHE A 269 15.74 -0.50 12.11
N LYS A 270 15.95 -0.59 10.78
CA LYS A 270 16.42 -1.82 10.11
C LYS A 270 17.86 -2.22 10.43
N GLU A 271 18.66 -1.34 11.03
CA GLU A 271 20.05 -1.63 11.42
C GLU A 271 20.18 -2.41 12.72
N LEU A 272 19.09 -2.70 13.43
CA LEU A 272 19.11 -3.65 14.53
C LEU A 272 19.31 -5.06 13.95
N ASP A 273 20.57 -5.41 13.67
CA ASP A 273 20.96 -6.72 13.16
C ASP A 273 20.84 -7.77 14.28
N LEU A 274 19.66 -8.34 14.43
CA LEU A 274 19.35 -9.41 15.39
C LEU A 274 19.84 -10.79 14.89
N LYS A 275 20.66 -10.84 13.82
CA LYS A 275 21.20 -12.11 13.28
C LYS A 275 22.29 -12.73 14.14
N GLY A 276 22.82 -11.99 15.13
CA GLY A 276 23.75 -12.53 16.12
C GLY A 276 23.03 -13.14 17.32
N ARG A 277 23.79 -13.68 18.30
CA ARG A 277 23.28 -14.11 19.61
C ARG A 277 22.60 -12.92 20.28
N VAL A 278 21.27 -12.95 20.39
CA VAL A 278 20.51 -11.90 21.08
C VAL A 278 20.95 -11.89 22.54
N PRO A 279 21.59 -10.82 23.05
CA PRO A 279 22.02 -10.79 24.44
C PRO A 279 20.79 -10.86 25.36
N PHE A 280 20.92 -11.55 26.49
CA PHE A 280 19.83 -11.70 27.47
C PHE A 280 19.21 -10.35 27.85
N VAL A 281 20.02 -9.30 27.92
CA VAL A 281 19.58 -7.93 28.19
C VAL A 281 18.59 -7.40 27.13
N ALA A 282 18.73 -7.78 25.86
CA ALA A 282 17.80 -7.38 24.82
C ALA A 282 16.44 -8.07 24.98
N ILE A 283 16.41 -9.34 25.38
CA ILE A 283 15.17 -10.07 25.69
C ILE A 283 14.48 -9.40 26.88
N LEU A 284 15.22 -9.10 27.94
CA LEU A 284 14.68 -8.41 29.12
C LEU A 284 14.13 -7.03 28.75
N ALA A 285 14.83 -6.27 27.91
CA ALA A 285 14.37 -4.96 27.43
C ALA A 285 13.06 -5.08 26.63
N VAL A 286 12.93 -6.09 25.77
CA VAL A 286 11.68 -6.34 25.02
C VAL A 286 10.54 -6.67 25.97
N VAL A 287 10.75 -7.54 26.95
CA VAL A 287 9.73 -7.88 27.96
C VAL A 287 9.31 -6.64 28.75
N LEU A 288 10.29 -5.80 29.15
CA LEU A 288 9.99 -4.55 29.88
C LEU A 288 9.17 -3.58 29.01
N VAL A 289 9.51 -3.41 27.73
CA VAL A 289 8.74 -2.59 26.80
C VAL A 289 7.30 -3.11 26.67
N PHE A 290 7.12 -4.43 26.52
CA PHE A 290 5.79 -5.01 26.51
C PHE A 290 5.03 -4.74 27.82
N ALA A 291 5.66 -4.95 28.97
CA ALA A 291 5.04 -4.71 30.26
C ALA A 291 4.58 -3.22 30.40
N VAL A 292 5.42 -2.28 29.97
CA VAL A 292 5.09 -0.85 29.96
C VAL A 292 3.92 -0.58 28.99
N VAL A 293 3.96 -1.08 27.76
CA VAL A 293 2.88 -0.89 26.77
C VAL A 293 1.56 -1.47 27.30
N PHE A 294 1.57 -2.65 27.92
CA PHE A 294 0.36 -3.28 28.45
C PHE A 294 -0.19 -2.61 29.70
N SER A 295 0.60 -1.79 30.43
CA SER A 295 0.10 -1.07 31.60
C SER A 295 -0.91 0.04 31.24
N ASP A 296 -0.67 0.74 30.12
CA ASP A 296 -1.53 1.82 29.64
C ASP A 296 -1.38 1.96 28.11
N PRO A 297 -1.97 1.03 27.33
CA PRO A 297 -1.77 0.95 25.89
C PRO A 297 -2.09 2.25 25.14
N PRO A 298 -3.22 2.95 25.39
CA PRO A 298 -3.59 4.11 24.59
C PRO A 298 -2.58 5.26 24.71
N ARG A 299 -2.12 5.54 25.94
CA ARG A 299 -1.21 6.68 26.18
C ARG A 299 0.21 6.38 25.72
N ILE A 300 0.69 5.18 25.99
CA ILE A 300 2.07 4.81 25.67
C ILE A 300 2.24 4.65 24.17
N LEU A 301 1.30 4.02 23.47
CA LEU A 301 1.32 3.95 22.02
C LEU A 301 1.26 5.34 21.37
N LEU A 302 0.38 6.23 21.87
CA LEU A 302 0.33 7.61 21.40
C LEU A 302 1.70 8.30 21.55
N LEU A 303 2.33 8.21 22.73
CA LEU A 303 3.63 8.84 22.98
C LEU A 303 4.72 8.30 22.06
N ILE A 304 4.77 6.99 21.83
CA ILE A 304 5.74 6.35 20.94
C ILE A 304 5.57 6.86 19.51
N PHE A 305 4.35 6.82 18.96
CA PHE A 305 4.10 7.23 17.58
C PHE A 305 4.23 8.74 17.38
N LEU A 306 3.79 9.54 18.35
CA LEU A 306 3.95 10.99 18.32
C LEU A 306 5.43 11.38 18.39
N GLY A 307 6.21 10.75 19.28
CA GLY A 307 7.65 10.93 19.39
C GLY A 307 8.37 10.57 18.09
N TYR A 308 7.98 9.44 17.47
CA TYR A 308 8.53 9.05 16.18
C TYR A 308 8.16 10.06 15.08
N ALA A 309 6.91 10.48 14.99
CA ALA A 309 6.46 11.47 14.00
C ALA A 309 7.17 12.81 14.18
N ALA A 310 7.39 13.27 15.42
CA ALA A 310 8.11 14.50 15.73
C ALA A 310 9.62 14.40 15.46
N SER A 311 10.22 13.22 15.52
CA SER A 311 11.66 13.02 15.35
C SER A 311 12.18 13.50 13.98
N GLY A 312 11.41 13.32 12.91
CA GLY A 312 11.75 13.75 11.56
C GLY A 312 11.89 15.27 11.44
N PRO A 313 10.85 16.07 11.74
CA PRO A 313 10.92 17.53 11.73
C PRO A 313 11.99 18.09 12.65
N ILE A 314 12.16 17.53 13.87
CA ILE A 314 13.19 17.94 14.82
C ILE A 314 14.60 17.74 14.23
N GLN A 315 14.88 16.56 13.68
CA GLN A 315 16.18 16.29 13.04
C GLN A 315 16.42 17.18 11.82
N TYR A 316 15.40 17.48 11.04
CA TYR A 316 15.48 18.39 9.91
C TYR A 316 15.86 19.81 10.36
N LEU A 317 15.18 20.33 11.38
CA LEU A 317 15.48 21.65 11.95
C LEU A 317 16.88 21.74 12.56
N LEU A 318 17.33 20.70 13.27
CA LEU A 318 18.69 20.65 13.85
C LEU A 318 19.76 20.64 12.75
N ARG A 319 19.53 19.95 11.63
CA ARG A 319 20.47 19.97 10.49
C ARG A 319 20.55 21.35 9.84
N LEU A 320 19.41 22.05 9.68
CA LEU A 320 19.39 23.41 9.16
C LEU A 320 20.18 24.39 10.06
N ARG A 321 20.07 24.25 11.40
CA ARG A 321 20.84 25.08 12.34
C ARG A 321 22.37 24.83 12.30
N ARG A 322 22.78 23.59 11.98
CA ARG A 322 24.21 23.25 11.88
C ARG A 322 24.85 23.71 10.57
N GLN A 323 24.07 24.04 9.56
CA GLN A 323 24.53 24.50 8.26
C GLN A 323 24.60 26.04 8.18
N ARG A 324 24.04 26.74 9.17
CA ARG A 324 24.19 28.20 9.38
C ARG A 324 25.33 28.48 10.39
#